data_724b03e2ad95b1a8695105ae877227b4
#
_entry.id   724b03e2ad95b1a8695105ae877227b4
#
_cell.length_a   1.000
_cell.length_b   1.000
_cell.length_c   1.000
_cell.angle_alpha   90.00
_cell.angle_beta   90.00
_cell.angle_gamma   90.00
#
_symmetry.space_group_name_H-M   'P 1'
#
loop_
_entity.id
_entity.type
_entity.pdbx_description
1 polymer ?
#
loop_
_entity_poly.entity_id
_entity_poly.type
_entity_poly.pdbx_seq_one_letter_code
_entity_poly.pdbx_strand_id
1 'polypeptide(L)'
;MDRQPIISAKDVEITFSLRGRKLNAIRKCSLDLYEGETLAIVGESGSGKSVFTKTFVGMLDVNGKITGGSIMYEGRDMTKFTEKDWLGVRGKKIAMVMQDPMTSLNPLKKIGKQIQESIEHHQGLKEIGRAHV
;
A
#
# COMPACT_ATOMS: atom_id res chain seq x y z
N MET A 1 21.56 17.67 11.86
CA MET A 1 21.44 17.15 10.50
C MET A 1 20.00 16.75 10.24
N ASP A 2 19.39 17.33 9.24
CA ASP A 2 17.97 17.10 8.97
C ASP A 2 17.77 15.74 8.31
N ARG A 3 17.00 14.88 8.97
CA ARG A 3 16.64 13.60 8.40
C ARG A 3 15.53 13.83 7.38
N GLN A 4 15.65 13.15 6.25
CA GLN A 4 14.58 13.15 5.24
C GLN A 4 13.66 11.94 5.48
N PRO A 5 12.36 12.14 5.46
CA PRO A 5 11.43 11.03 5.62
C PRO A 5 11.49 10.09 4.40
N ILE A 6 11.32 8.79 4.64
CA ILE A 6 11.20 7.80 3.57
C ILE A 6 9.88 8.03 2.84
N ILE A 7 8.82 8.23 3.60
CA ILE A 7 7.48 8.54 3.07
C ILE A 7 7.01 9.81 3.74
N SER A 8 6.54 10.77 2.94
CA SER A 8 5.97 12.01 3.45
C SER A 8 4.60 12.24 2.80
N ALA A 9 3.56 12.07 3.59
CA ALA A 9 2.19 12.35 3.16
C ALA A 9 1.79 13.72 3.70
N LYS A 10 1.30 14.61 2.82
CA LYS A 10 0.88 15.95 3.19
C LYS A 10 -0.54 16.22 2.72
N ASP A 11 -1.39 16.60 3.66
CA ASP A 11 -2.77 17.03 3.40
C ASP A 11 -3.52 16.09 2.48
N VAL A 12 -3.36 14.79 2.68
CA VAL A 12 -3.99 13.77 1.84
C VAL A 12 -5.50 13.78 2.05
N GLU A 13 -6.24 13.84 0.95
CA GLU A 13 -7.69 13.75 0.93
C GLU A 13 -8.09 12.57 0.07
N ILE A 14 -8.99 11.74 0.58
CA ILE A 14 -9.49 10.57 -0.13
C ILE A 14 -11.02 10.63 -0.17
N THR A 15 -11.56 10.51 -1.37
CA THR A 15 -13.00 10.58 -1.60
C THR A 15 -13.47 9.32 -2.31
N PHE A 16 -14.58 8.76 -1.84
CA PHE A 16 -15.25 7.65 -2.48
C PHE A 16 -16.53 8.10 -3.17
N SER A 17 -16.78 7.55 -4.34
CA SER A 17 -18.02 7.80 -5.09
C SER A 17 -19.00 6.67 -4.78
N LEU A 18 -20.15 7.02 -4.19
CA LEU A 18 -21.20 6.08 -3.79
C LEU A 18 -22.53 6.54 -4.38
N ARG A 19 -23.07 5.81 -5.36
CA ARG A 19 -24.44 6.02 -5.91
C ARG A 19 -24.87 7.48 -5.97
N GLY A 20 -24.11 8.33 -6.65
CA GLY A 20 -24.42 9.75 -6.78
C GLY A 20 -24.01 10.62 -5.59
N ARG A 21 -23.40 10.04 -4.58
CA ARG A 21 -22.85 10.77 -3.43
C ARG A 21 -21.33 10.64 -3.42
N LYS A 22 -20.68 11.62 -2.81
CA LYS A 22 -19.25 11.58 -2.55
C LYS A 22 -19.03 11.54 -1.05
N LEU A 23 -18.23 10.57 -0.60
CA LEU A 23 -17.87 10.42 0.80
C LEU A 23 -16.41 10.81 0.97
N ASN A 24 -16.14 11.85 1.74
CA ASN A 24 -14.78 12.24 2.11
C ASN A 24 -14.31 11.37 3.26
N ALA A 25 -13.63 10.27 2.94
CA ALA A 25 -13.16 9.32 3.93
C ALA A 25 -11.97 9.87 4.71
N ILE A 26 -11.07 10.58 4.03
CA ILE A 26 -9.89 11.19 4.64
C ILE A 26 -9.87 12.67 4.29
N ARG A 27 -9.69 13.51 5.31
CA ARG A 27 -9.64 14.97 5.16
C ARG A 27 -8.30 15.48 5.69
N LYS A 28 -7.40 15.87 4.76
CA LYS A 28 -6.12 16.50 5.09
C LYS A 28 -5.32 15.77 6.17
N CYS A 29 -5.01 14.52 5.91
CA CYS A 29 -4.18 13.72 6.81
C CYS A 29 -2.71 13.81 6.39
N SER A 30 -1.83 14.01 7.36
CA SER A 30 -0.39 14.14 7.10
C SER A 30 0.40 13.24 8.02
N LEU A 31 1.47 12.65 7.50
CA LEU A 31 2.43 11.91 8.31
C LEU A 31 3.78 11.84 7.60
N ASP A 32 4.83 11.69 8.37
CA ASP A 32 6.19 11.44 7.88
C ASP A 32 6.70 10.15 8.53
N LEU A 33 7.29 9.29 7.72
CA LEU A 33 7.92 8.06 8.19
C LEU A 33 9.41 8.11 7.88
N TYR A 34 10.25 7.92 8.89
CA TYR A 34 11.71 7.97 8.77
C TYR A 34 12.31 6.57 8.80
N GLU A 35 13.52 6.47 8.28
CA GLU A 35 14.26 5.20 8.29
C GLU A 35 14.45 4.68 9.72
N GLY A 36 14.22 3.39 9.92
CA GLY A 36 14.36 2.76 11.22
C GLY A 36 13.22 3.03 12.19
N GLU A 37 12.21 3.77 11.77
CA GLU A 37 11.08 4.16 12.62
C GLU A 37 9.89 3.22 12.44
N THR A 38 9.18 2.96 13.53
CA THR A 38 7.89 2.29 13.47
C THR A 38 6.82 3.30 13.87
N LEU A 39 5.94 3.61 12.94
CA LEU A 39 4.87 4.59 13.15
C LEU A 39 3.53 3.85 13.29
N ALA A 40 2.87 4.05 14.43
CA ALA A 40 1.57 3.47 14.67
C ALA A 40 0.46 4.45 14.29
N ILE A 41 -0.50 3.97 13.49
CA ILE A 41 -1.69 4.73 13.14
C ILE A 41 -2.85 4.11 13.91
N VAL A 42 -3.37 4.84 14.88
CA VAL A 42 -4.42 4.33 15.76
C VAL A 42 -5.73 5.06 15.51
N GLY A 43 -6.82 4.37 15.74
CA GLY A 43 -8.15 4.93 15.57
C GLY A 43 -9.20 3.84 15.71
N GLU A 44 -10.45 4.25 15.90
CA GLU A 44 -11.56 3.32 15.97
C GLU A 44 -11.88 2.74 14.61
N SER A 45 -12.60 1.60 14.59
CA SER A 45 -13.10 1.02 13.37
C SER A 45 -13.92 2.06 12.58
N GLY A 46 -13.65 2.18 11.29
CA GLY A 46 -14.33 3.17 10.45
C GLY A 46 -13.70 4.56 10.47
N SER A 47 -12.59 4.78 11.18
CA SER A 47 -11.92 6.08 11.23
C SER A 47 -11.09 6.40 9.98
N GLY A 48 -10.98 5.45 9.04
CA GLY A 48 -10.24 5.67 7.81
C GLY A 48 -8.79 5.20 7.82
N LYS A 49 -8.30 4.63 8.93
CA LYS A 49 -6.90 4.21 9.01
C LYS A 49 -6.53 3.17 7.96
N SER A 50 -7.40 2.20 7.70
CA SER A 50 -7.16 1.18 6.67
C SER A 50 -7.19 1.77 5.26
N VAL A 51 -8.08 2.71 5.01
CA VAL A 51 -8.16 3.44 3.74
C VAL A 51 -6.87 4.21 3.51
N PHE A 52 -6.40 4.92 4.53
CA PHE A 52 -5.18 5.72 4.44
C PHE A 52 -3.96 4.85 4.13
N THR A 53 -3.80 3.73 4.83
CA THR A 53 -2.65 2.84 4.62
C THR A 53 -2.67 2.17 3.24
N LYS A 54 -3.84 1.90 2.68
CA LYS A 54 -3.93 1.33 1.33
C LYS A 54 -3.37 2.25 0.25
N THR A 55 -3.34 3.57 0.49
CA THR A 55 -2.78 4.51 -0.48
C THR A 55 -1.28 4.31 -0.68
N PHE A 56 -0.57 3.83 0.35
CA PHE A 56 0.88 3.63 0.27
C PHE A 56 1.27 2.43 -0.60
N VAL A 57 0.32 1.60 -0.95
CA VAL A 57 0.55 0.47 -1.87
C VAL A 57 -0.36 0.54 -3.10
N GLY A 58 -1.07 1.65 -3.26
CA GLY A 58 -1.94 1.86 -4.42
C GLY A 58 -3.11 0.89 -4.50
N MET A 59 -3.65 0.47 -3.36
CA MET A 59 -4.71 -0.54 -3.30
C MET A 59 -6.07 0.02 -2.88
N LEU A 60 -6.34 1.29 -3.18
CA LEU A 60 -7.67 1.84 -2.97
C LEU A 60 -8.69 1.12 -3.85
N ASP A 61 -9.91 0.99 -3.32
CA ASP A 61 -11.01 0.44 -4.10
C ASP A 61 -11.26 1.29 -5.35
N VAL A 62 -11.86 0.66 -6.36
CA VAL A 62 -12.09 1.29 -7.68
C VAL A 62 -12.83 2.62 -7.57
N ASN A 63 -13.76 2.73 -6.62
CA ASN A 63 -14.53 3.96 -6.41
C ASN A 63 -13.84 4.99 -5.50
N GLY A 64 -12.63 4.68 -5.03
CA GLY A 64 -11.86 5.60 -4.18
C GLY A 64 -10.78 6.32 -4.97
N LYS A 65 -10.59 7.61 -4.67
CA LYS A 65 -9.56 8.44 -5.30
C LYS A 65 -8.89 9.34 -4.29
N ILE A 66 -7.61 9.59 -4.51
CA ILE A 66 -6.89 10.63 -3.78
C ILE A 66 -7.23 11.95 -4.46
N THR A 67 -7.98 12.79 -3.78
CA THR A 67 -8.50 14.05 -4.33
C THR A 67 -7.69 15.26 -3.92
N GLY A 68 -6.75 15.12 -3.01
CA GLY A 68 -5.91 16.22 -2.59
C GLY A 68 -4.65 15.73 -1.87
N GLY A 69 -3.68 16.63 -1.76
CA GLY A 69 -2.44 16.34 -1.08
C GLY A 69 -1.43 15.59 -1.92
N SER A 70 -0.37 15.14 -1.28
CA SER A 70 0.73 14.41 -1.93
C SER A 70 1.27 13.34 -1.01
N ILE A 71 1.85 12.29 -1.62
CA ILE A 71 2.54 11.23 -0.89
C ILE A 71 3.88 11.03 -1.59
N MET A 72 4.95 11.55 -0.98
CA MET A 72 6.29 11.48 -1.57
C MET A 72 7.02 10.23 -1.09
N TYR A 73 7.61 9.50 -2.02
CA TYR A 73 8.42 8.32 -1.76
C TYR A 73 9.56 8.27 -2.77
N GLU A 74 10.79 8.26 -2.27
CA GLU A 74 12.00 8.29 -3.10
C GLU A 74 11.99 9.41 -4.15
N GLY A 75 11.50 10.59 -3.76
CA GLY A 75 11.44 11.76 -4.63
C GLY A 75 10.33 11.75 -5.67
N ARG A 76 9.42 10.78 -5.60
CA ARG A 76 8.30 10.66 -6.52
C ARG A 76 6.98 10.74 -5.78
N ASP A 77 5.99 11.39 -6.38
CA ASP A 77 4.65 11.51 -5.82
C ASP A 77 3.83 10.25 -6.15
N MET A 78 3.57 9.44 -5.14
CA MET A 78 2.83 8.18 -5.30
C MET A 78 1.38 8.39 -5.75
N THR A 79 0.82 9.58 -5.55
CA THR A 79 -0.54 9.87 -6.01
C THR A 79 -0.64 9.90 -7.53
N LYS A 80 0.49 10.01 -8.21
CA LYS A 80 0.58 10.05 -9.67
C LYS A 80 1.14 8.76 -10.28
N PHE A 81 1.33 7.73 -9.48
CA PHE A 81 1.83 6.45 -9.96
C PHE A 81 0.84 5.75 -10.89
N THR A 82 1.39 5.19 -11.99
CA THR A 82 0.63 4.29 -12.86
C THR A 82 0.74 2.86 -12.35
N GLU A 83 -0.01 1.93 -12.93
CA GLU A 83 0.12 0.51 -12.56
C GLU A 83 1.53 -0.01 -12.79
N LYS A 84 2.20 0.46 -13.84
CA LYS A 84 3.59 0.09 -14.11
C LYS A 84 4.51 0.54 -12.97
N ASP A 85 4.31 1.74 -12.43
CA ASP A 85 5.09 2.23 -11.30
C ASP A 85 4.85 1.37 -10.06
N TRP A 86 3.59 1.01 -9.80
CA TRP A 86 3.24 0.17 -8.65
C TRP A 86 3.83 -1.22 -8.74
N LEU A 87 3.94 -1.80 -9.94
CA LEU A 87 4.55 -3.11 -10.11
C LEU A 87 6.00 -3.15 -9.62
N GLY A 88 6.71 -2.02 -9.72
CA GLY A 88 8.08 -1.91 -9.21
C GLY A 88 8.19 -1.68 -7.71
N VAL A 89 7.08 -1.39 -7.04
CA VAL A 89 7.05 -1.02 -5.62
C VAL A 89 6.40 -2.10 -4.76
N ARG A 90 5.23 -2.57 -5.16
CA ARG A 90 4.46 -3.56 -4.38
C ARG A 90 5.23 -4.85 -4.19
N GLY A 91 5.33 -5.28 -2.95
CA GLY A 91 5.98 -6.53 -2.60
C GLY A 91 7.50 -6.51 -2.65
N LYS A 92 8.10 -5.50 -3.27
CA LYS A 92 9.56 -5.33 -3.32
C LYS A 92 10.04 -4.29 -2.33
N LYS A 93 9.49 -3.08 -2.42
CA LYS A 93 9.90 -1.96 -1.59
C LYS A 93 8.92 -1.69 -0.48
N ILE A 94 7.63 -1.87 -0.75
CA ILE A 94 6.56 -1.70 0.24
C ILE A 94 5.67 -2.92 0.17
N ALA A 95 5.43 -3.54 1.32
CA ALA A 95 4.53 -4.69 1.44
C ALA A 95 3.44 -4.39 2.46
N MET A 96 2.32 -5.07 2.35
CA MET A 96 1.18 -4.88 3.24
C MET A 96 0.68 -6.22 3.76
N VAL A 97 0.46 -6.28 5.07
CA VAL A 97 -0.22 -7.41 5.71
C VAL A 97 -1.66 -6.98 6.00
N MET A 98 -2.60 -7.68 5.39
CA MET A 98 -4.01 -7.36 5.54
C MET A 98 -4.54 -7.74 6.91
N GLN A 99 -5.66 -7.13 7.33
CA GLN A 99 -6.29 -7.38 8.61
C GLN A 99 -6.72 -8.84 8.75
N ASP A 100 -7.14 -9.48 7.66
CA ASP A 100 -7.53 -10.89 7.65
C ASP A 100 -6.57 -11.67 6.75
N PRO A 101 -5.42 -12.14 7.30
CA PRO A 101 -4.43 -12.86 6.51
C PRO A 101 -4.92 -14.21 5.99
N MET A 102 -5.98 -14.77 6.56
CA MET A 102 -6.54 -16.04 6.10
C MET A 102 -7.12 -15.95 4.70
N THR A 103 -7.58 -14.76 4.30
CA THR A 103 -8.14 -14.55 2.97
C THR A 103 -7.08 -14.23 1.91
N SER A 104 -5.83 -13.98 2.32
CA SER A 104 -4.74 -13.64 1.41
C SER A 104 -4.23 -14.84 0.62
N LEU A 105 -4.52 -16.05 1.08
CA LEU A 105 -4.13 -17.29 0.41
C LEU A 105 -5.35 -17.95 -0.23
N ASN A 106 -5.15 -18.45 -1.46
CA ASN A 106 -6.21 -19.17 -2.16
C ASN A 106 -6.29 -20.60 -1.62
N PRO A 107 -7.41 -21.02 -0.99
CA PRO A 107 -7.52 -22.35 -0.40
C PRO A 107 -7.50 -23.49 -1.43
N LEU A 108 -7.71 -23.19 -2.70
CA LEU A 108 -7.69 -24.16 -3.79
C LEU A 108 -6.28 -24.43 -4.34
N LYS A 109 -5.28 -23.64 -3.90
CA LYS A 109 -3.88 -23.80 -4.32
C LYS A 109 -3.00 -24.20 -3.15
N LYS A 110 -1.94 -24.93 -3.43
CA LYS A 110 -0.94 -25.27 -2.42
C LYS A 110 -0.21 -24.00 -1.97
N ILE A 111 0.05 -23.88 -0.66
CA ILE A 111 0.73 -22.72 -0.08
C ILE A 111 2.09 -22.49 -0.72
N GLY A 112 2.91 -23.56 -0.87
CA GLY A 112 4.23 -23.43 -1.47
C GLY A 112 4.21 -22.85 -2.87
N LYS A 113 3.19 -23.18 -3.66
CA LYS A 113 3.06 -22.65 -5.02
C LYS A 113 2.70 -21.17 -5.03
N GLN A 114 1.88 -20.73 -4.09
CA GLN A 114 1.51 -19.31 -3.97
C GLN A 114 2.70 -18.47 -3.56
N ILE A 115 3.53 -18.95 -2.64
CA ILE A 115 4.77 -18.29 -2.24
C ILE A 115 5.73 -18.24 -3.41
N GLN A 116 5.84 -19.32 -4.17
CA GLN A 116 6.70 -19.39 -5.35
C GLN A 116 6.32 -18.36 -6.40
N GLU A 117 5.03 -18.19 -6.66
CA GLU A 117 4.53 -17.19 -7.60
C GLU A 117 5.00 -15.78 -7.23
N SER A 118 4.96 -15.44 -5.94
CA SER A 118 5.45 -14.14 -5.47
C SER A 118 6.95 -13.99 -5.68
N ILE A 119 7.73 -15.01 -5.40
CA ILE A 119 9.18 -14.99 -5.58
C ILE A 119 9.52 -14.83 -7.06
N GLU A 120 8.88 -15.61 -7.93
CA GLU A 120 9.10 -15.53 -9.37
C GLU A 120 8.75 -14.16 -9.93
N HIS A 121 7.63 -13.60 -9.49
CA HIS A 121 7.18 -12.29 -9.96
C HIS A 121 8.13 -11.16 -9.57
N HIS A 122 8.54 -11.12 -8.30
CA HIS A 122 9.32 -10.00 -7.77
C HIS A 122 10.83 -10.12 -7.97
N GLN A 123 11.36 -11.33 -8.00
CA GLN A 123 12.81 -11.57 -8.06
C GLN A 123 13.27 -12.19 -9.37
N GLY A 124 12.35 -12.57 -10.24
CA GLY A 124 12.68 -13.21 -11.50
C GLY A 124 13.24 -14.62 -11.36
N LEU A 125 13.08 -15.24 -10.19
CA LEU A 125 13.56 -16.60 -9.93
C LEU A 125 12.55 -17.63 -10.44
N LYS A 126 13.07 -18.77 -10.88
CA LYS A 126 12.26 -19.89 -11.34
C LYS A 126 12.11 -20.94 -10.23
N GLU A 127 11.39 -22.01 -10.54
CA GLU A 127 11.05 -23.07 -9.60
C GLU A 127 12.22 -23.59 -8.78
N ILE A 128 13.44 -23.59 -9.32
CA ILE A 128 14.64 -24.04 -8.62
C ILE A 128 14.87 -23.25 -7.33
N GLY A 129 14.62 -21.94 -7.34
CA GLY A 129 14.81 -21.08 -6.16
C GLY A 129 13.95 -21.48 -4.98
N ARG A 130 12.83 -22.13 -5.21
CA ARG A 130 11.92 -22.58 -4.18
C ARG A 130 12.53 -23.60 -3.22
N ALA A 131 13.46 -24.41 -3.70
CA ALA A 131 14.09 -25.45 -2.89
C ALA A 131 14.94 -24.89 -1.74
N HIS A 132 15.28 -23.61 -1.80
CA HIS A 132 16.12 -22.95 -0.83
C HIS A 132 15.35 -22.11 0.20
N VAL A 133 14.04 -22.15 0.16
CA VAL A 133 13.19 -21.39 1.07
C VAL A 133 12.84 -22.12 2.37
#